data_5c4cb4415a3898ca42db613c3288f2b1
#
_entry.id   5c4cb4415a3898ca42db613c3288f2b1
#
_cell.length_a   1.000
_cell.length_b   1.000
_cell.length_c   1.000
_cell.angle_alpha   90.00
_cell.angle_beta   90.00
_cell.angle_gamma   90.00
#
_symmetry.space_group_name_H-M   'P 1'
#
loop_
_entity.id
_entity.type
_entity.pdbx_description
1 polymer ?
#
loop_
_entity_poly.entity_id
_entity_poly.type
_entity_poly.pdbx_seq_one_letter_code
_entity_poly.pdbx_strand_id
1 'polypeptide(L)'
;MRNQALLNDGGTPLYSLYEIAGFTDGTMPGHDWYDTFMNDAASMQRYNVNISGGNNRVKYLVNAGYLHQNSLIDAEKNDNYNPALKLHRFNILANVDVTLHRYLNCFLNTNVTIDRINQGYNGTGDIMNSIYQMAPTVPGPITEDGKVITAEYNEYPTYGLINRSGYSHQTGINLNVAYGMNLDLGFLTKGLSVKGIVGYEANYDGTIYGSTDYARYAANGSGLFGTHTTLPLSLSKTANMRYFINFQGFINYNRIFGGKHEVDAFVSYFNENMMKNGDLPYDRLSLMGHVKYGYDSRYYIQGDFTYDGTEQFKPGNRFKFFPTVSAA
;
A
#
# COMPACT_ATOMS: atom_id res chain seq x y z
N MET A 1 -2.87 -40.19 12.34
CA MET A 1 -3.91 -39.63 11.46
C MET A 1 -3.63 -39.89 9.97
N ARG A 2 -2.46 -39.51 9.40
CA ARG A 2 -2.19 -39.66 7.95
C ARG A 2 -2.19 -41.12 7.47
N ASN A 3 -1.56 -42.04 8.20
CA ASN A 3 -1.63 -43.48 7.91
C ASN A 3 -3.07 -44.01 7.95
N GLN A 4 -3.88 -43.54 8.90
CA GLN A 4 -5.29 -43.96 9.01
C GLN A 4 -6.12 -43.46 7.84
N ALA A 5 -5.88 -42.23 7.36
CA ALA A 5 -6.55 -41.70 6.19
C ALA A 5 -6.19 -42.53 4.94
N LEU A 6 -4.91 -42.81 4.72
CA LEU A 6 -4.47 -43.67 3.62
C LEU A 6 -5.07 -45.09 3.65
N LEU A 7 -5.12 -45.70 4.83
CA LEU A 7 -5.77 -47.00 5.00
C LEU A 7 -7.27 -46.97 4.71
N ASN A 8 -7.95 -45.89 5.11
CA ASN A 8 -9.38 -45.71 4.82
C ASN A 8 -9.66 -45.55 3.32
N ASP A 9 -8.71 -45.01 2.58
CA ASP A 9 -8.76 -44.84 1.13
C ASP A 9 -8.25 -46.07 0.35
N GLY A 10 -7.93 -47.17 1.08
CA GLY A 10 -7.42 -48.43 0.48
C GLY A 10 -5.95 -48.37 0.05
N GLY A 11 -5.22 -47.33 0.50
CA GLY A 11 -3.78 -47.19 0.28
C GLY A 11 -2.90 -47.85 1.32
N THR A 12 -1.59 -47.80 1.12
CA THR A 12 -0.59 -48.30 2.07
C THR A 12 -0.19 -47.22 3.08
N PRO A 13 0.09 -47.56 4.35
CA PRO A 13 0.62 -46.61 5.33
C PRO A 13 1.91 -45.95 4.85
N LEU A 14 1.98 -44.61 4.99
CA LEU A 14 3.18 -43.85 4.64
C LEU A 14 4.33 -44.07 5.63
N TYR A 15 4.00 -44.23 6.91
CA TYR A 15 4.96 -44.44 7.96
C TYR A 15 4.81 -45.88 8.56
N SER A 16 5.89 -46.56 8.68
CA SER A 16 5.94 -47.86 9.39
C SER A 16 5.68 -47.67 10.89
N LEU A 17 5.32 -48.76 11.57
CA LEU A 17 5.19 -48.73 13.06
C LEU A 17 6.52 -48.40 13.74
N TYR A 18 7.65 -48.83 13.16
CA TYR A 18 8.99 -48.52 13.66
C TYR A 18 9.30 -47.00 13.58
N GLU A 19 9.01 -46.37 12.44
CA GLU A 19 9.17 -44.92 12.27
C GLU A 19 8.26 -44.14 13.25
N ILE A 20 6.99 -44.54 13.37
CA ILE A 20 6.06 -43.90 14.31
C ILE A 20 6.58 -44.04 15.76
N ALA A 21 7.08 -45.22 16.16
CA ALA A 21 7.67 -45.39 17.47
C ALA A 21 8.90 -44.52 17.67
N GLY A 22 9.83 -44.49 16.70
CA GLY A 22 11.05 -43.71 16.74
C GLY A 22 10.82 -42.20 16.86
N PHE A 23 9.78 -41.64 16.15
CA PHE A 23 9.39 -40.24 16.32
C PHE A 23 8.67 -39.99 17.65
N THR A 24 7.98 -40.98 18.21
CA THR A 24 7.27 -40.85 19.48
C THR A 24 8.21 -40.88 20.69
N ASP A 25 9.23 -41.75 20.66
CA ASP A 25 10.20 -41.89 21.74
C ASP A 25 11.45 -41.00 21.59
N GLY A 26 11.54 -40.24 20.46
CA GLY A 26 12.62 -39.29 20.20
C GLY A 26 13.93 -39.95 19.68
N THR A 27 13.92 -41.24 19.34
CA THR A 27 15.08 -41.89 18.70
C THR A 27 15.26 -41.47 17.24
N MET A 28 14.17 -41.01 16.59
CA MET A 28 14.20 -40.33 15.30
C MET A 28 13.95 -38.83 15.51
N PRO A 29 14.80 -37.93 14.99
CA PRO A 29 14.64 -36.50 15.17
C PRO A 29 13.41 -36.01 14.42
N GLY A 30 12.48 -35.38 15.11
CA GLY A 30 11.43 -34.57 14.53
C GLY A 30 11.87 -33.11 14.47
N HIS A 31 11.42 -32.38 13.45
CA HIS A 31 11.72 -30.97 13.30
C HIS A 31 10.46 -30.11 13.50
N ASP A 32 10.55 -29.10 14.36
CA ASP A 32 9.63 -27.99 14.39
C ASP A 32 10.10 -26.95 13.38
N TRP A 33 9.44 -26.94 12.24
CA TRP A 33 9.80 -26.03 11.15
C TRP A 33 9.44 -24.59 11.42
N TYR A 34 8.44 -24.37 12.27
CA TYR A 34 8.10 -23.01 12.70
C TYR A 34 9.25 -22.44 13.55
N ASP A 35 9.68 -23.18 14.55
CA ASP A 35 10.79 -22.82 15.44
C ASP A 35 12.12 -22.67 14.67
N THR A 36 12.30 -23.49 13.61
CA THR A 36 13.50 -23.45 12.76
C THR A 36 13.61 -22.19 11.89
N PHE A 37 12.47 -21.67 11.40
CA PHE A 37 12.46 -20.58 10.42
C PHE A 37 11.88 -19.26 10.95
N MET A 38 11.45 -19.23 12.20
CA MET A 38 10.84 -18.06 12.80
C MET A 38 11.59 -17.62 14.05
N ASN A 39 11.89 -16.34 14.13
CA ASN A 39 12.40 -15.73 15.35
C ASN A 39 11.26 -15.51 16.36
N ASP A 40 11.51 -15.66 17.65
CA ASP A 40 10.55 -15.40 18.74
C ASP A 40 10.07 -13.94 18.75
N ALA A 41 10.90 -13.01 18.32
CA ALA A 41 10.62 -11.59 18.31
C ALA A 41 11.30 -10.86 17.16
N ALA A 42 10.60 -9.87 16.61
CA ALA A 42 11.16 -8.94 15.64
C ALA A 42 11.14 -7.51 16.20
N SER A 43 12.20 -6.76 15.93
CA SER A 43 12.29 -5.38 16.39
C SER A 43 11.50 -4.44 15.46
N MET A 44 10.79 -3.50 16.08
CA MET A 44 10.18 -2.36 15.39
C MET A 44 10.55 -1.08 16.12
N GLN A 45 11.01 -0.08 15.37
CA GLN A 45 11.39 1.23 15.88
C GLN A 45 10.62 2.30 15.12
N ARG A 46 9.98 3.20 15.87
CA ARG A 46 9.22 4.30 15.29
C ARG A 46 9.61 5.62 15.95
N TYR A 47 9.99 6.58 15.12
CA TYR A 47 10.34 7.93 15.55
C TYR A 47 9.42 8.92 14.86
N ASN A 48 8.90 9.90 15.61
CA ASN A 48 8.08 10.98 15.07
C ASN A 48 8.51 12.29 15.70
N VAL A 49 8.67 13.31 14.86
CA VAL A 49 8.95 14.67 15.27
C VAL A 49 7.86 15.57 14.71
N ASN A 50 7.20 16.33 15.59
CA ASN A 50 6.18 17.29 15.22
C ASN A 50 6.65 18.69 15.59
N ILE A 51 6.58 19.60 14.62
CA ILE A 51 6.88 21.01 14.79
C ILE A 51 5.66 21.78 14.32
N SER A 52 5.09 22.57 15.19
CA SER A 52 3.97 23.45 14.84
C SER A 52 4.19 24.84 15.43
N GLY A 53 3.69 25.82 14.76
CA GLY A 53 3.79 27.20 15.20
C GLY A 53 3.06 28.15 14.28
N GLY A 54 3.18 29.42 14.58
CA GLY A 54 2.62 30.44 13.72
C GLY A 54 2.33 31.74 14.45
N ASN A 55 1.80 32.64 13.67
CA ASN A 55 1.30 33.94 14.11
C ASN A 55 0.01 34.26 13.34
N ASN A 56 -0.46 35.50 13.38
CA ASN A 56 -1.68 35.91 12.68
C ASN A 56 -1.59 35.85 11.14
N ARG A 57 -0.40 35.69 10.57
CA ARG A 57 -0.18 35.63 9.11
C ARG A 57 0.23 34.28 8.60
N VAL A 58 0.96 33.50 9.42
CA VAL A 58 1.47 32.19 9.00
C VAL A 58 1.20 31.20 10.10
N LYS A 59 0.62 30.05 9.76
CA LYS A 59 0.48 28.88 10.63
C LYS A 59 1.08 27.69 9.91
N TYR A 60 1.79 26.86 10.64
CA TYR A 60 2.40 25.66 10.06
C TYR A 60 2.38 24.50 11.03
N LEU A 61 2.29 23.30 10.44
CA LEU A 61 2.48 22.02 11.10
C LEU A 61 3.35 21.17 10.19
N VAL A 62 4.46 20.68 10.72
CA VAL A 62 5.34 19.73 10.03
C VAL A 62 5.50 18.50 10.92
N ASN A 63 5.23 17.34 10.35
CA ASN A 63 5.50 16.04 10.96
C ASN A 63 6.52 15.30 10.12
N ALA A 64 7.58 14.78 10.75
CA ALA A 64 8.52 13.85 10.14
C ALA A 64 8.51 12.55 10.93
N GLY A 65 8.27 11.44 10.25
CA GLY A 65 8.20 10.11 10.82
C GLY A 65 9.16 9.14 10.13
N TYR A 66 9.75 8.26 10.92
CA TYR A 66 10.53 7.14 10.45
C TYR A 66 10.12 5.88 11.17
N LEU A 67 9.88 4.80 10.39
CA LEU A 67 9.62 3.46 10.88
C LEU A 67 10.66 2.52 10.31
N HIS A 68 11.29 1.74 11.18
CA HIS A 68 12.08 0.56 10.82
C HIS A 68 11.47 -0.67 11.46
N GLN A 69 11.28 -1.73 10.66
CA GLN A 69 10.72 -3.00 11.11
C GLN A 69 11.47 -4.16 10.48
N ASN A 70 11.86 -5.12 11.30
CA ASN A 70 12.40 -6.41 10.89
C ASN A 70 11.28 -7.47 10.81
N SER A 71 11.57 -8.60 10.15
CA SER A 71 10.68 -9.75 10.08
C SER A 71 10.92 -10.73 11.22
N LEU A 72 9.89 -11.54 11.49
CA LEU A 72 10.02 -12.75 12.29
C LEU A 72 10.66 -13.91 11.51
N ILE A 73 10.66 -13.88 10.17
CA ILE A 73 11.31 -14.92 9.36
C ILE A 73 12.82 -14.81 9.55
N ASP A 74 13.45 -15.91 9.96
CA ASP A 74 14.89 -16.01 10.05
C ASP A 74 15.49 -16.25 8.67
N ALA A 75 16.42 -15.38 8.29
CA ALA A 75 17.02 -15.40 6.97
C ALA A 75 18.53 -15.14 7.06
N GLU A 76 19.29 -15.96 6.37
CA GLU A 76 20.74 -15.87 6.33
C GLU A 76 21.21 -14.91 5.25
N LYS A 77 22.12 -14.01 5.60
CA LYS A 77 22.86 -13.23 4.63
C LYS A 77 23.86 -14.12 3.89
N ASN A 78 23.84 -14.11 2.57
CA ASN A 78 24.90 -14.71 1.76
C ASN A 78 25.83 -13.65 1.13
N ASP A 79 26.84 -14.08 0.40
CA ASP A 79 27.86 -13.18 -0.18
C ASP A 79 27.29 -12.25 -1.25
N ASN A 80 26.19 -12.64 -1.91
CA ASN A 80 25.62 -11.91 -3.05
C ASN A 80 24.46 -10.99 -2.65
N TYR A 81 23.67 -11.35 -1.62
CA TYR A 81 22.50 -10.60 -1.20
C TYR A 81 22.09 -10.92 0.25
N ASN A 82 21.19 -10.10 0.80
CA ASN A 82 20.59 -10.34 2.09
C ASN A 82 19.06 -10.49 1.92
N PRO A 83 18.49 -11.69 2.05
CA PRO A 83 17.06 -11.93 1.89
C PRO A 83 16.23 -11.55 3.11
N ALA A 84 16.84 -11.13 4.22
CA ALA A 84 16.12 -10.76 5.43
C ALA A 84 15.15 -9.62 5.15
N LEU A 85 13.87 -9.80 5.51
CA LEU A 85 12.86 -8.76 5.32
C LEU A 85 13.12 -7.59 6.27
N LYS A 86 13.22 -6.40 5.68
CA LYS A 86 13.36 -5.12 6.38
C LYS A 86 12.48 -4.08 5.73
N LEU A 87 11.65 -3.43 6.52
CA LEU A 87 10.86 -2.27 6.09
C LEU A 87 11.48 -1.00 6.66
N HIS A 88 11.70 -0.02 5.79
CA HIS A 88 12.00 1.36 6.16
C HIS A 88 10.91 2.25 5.56
N ARG A 89 10.19 2.98 6.42
CA ARG A 89 9.16 3.93 5.99
C ARG A 89 9.51 5.32 6.48
N PHE A 90 9.50 6.26 5.56
CA PHE A 90 9.65 7.69 5.84
C PHE A 90 8.33 8.39 5.53
N ASN A 91 7.86 9.20 6.47
CA ASN A 91 6.66 10.02 6.30
C ASN A 91 7.01 11.47 6.55
N ILE A 92 6.56 12.35 5.66
CA ILE A 92 6.64 13.80 5.83
C ILE A 92 5.25 14.36 5.56
N LEU A 93 4.70 15.05 6.55
CA LEU A 93 3.47 15.82 6.40
C LEU A 93 3.79 17.27 6.71
N ALA A 94 3.41 18.17 5.81
CA ALA A 94 3.57 19.61 6.02
C ALA A 94 2.28 20.32 5.61
N ASN A 95 1.72 21.08 6.53
CA ASN A 95 0.58 21.95 6.31
C ASN A 95 1.01 23.37 6.63
N VAL A 96 0.80 24.29 5.71
CA VAL A 96 1.14 25.70 5.84
C VAL A 96 -0.04 26.54 5.38
N ASP A 97 -0.53 27.40 6.26
CA ASP A 97 -1.54 28.40 5.97
C ASP A 97 -0.91 29.79 6.04
N VAL A 98 -1.13 30.59 5.01
CA VAL A 98 -0.56 31.93 4.88
C VAL A 98 -1.64 32.95 4.57
N THR A 99 -1.83 33.94 5.44
CA THR A 99 -2.65 35.12 5.17
C THR A 99 -1.79 36.16 4.47
N LEU A 100 -1.84 36.17 3.13
CA LEU A 100 -1.08 37.13 2.30
C LEU A 100 -1.66 38.53 2.38
N HIS A 101 -2.98 38.63 2.46
CA HIS A 101 -3.71 39.87 2.61
C HIS A 101 -4.94 39.64 3.48
N ARG A 102 -5.56 40.70 4.03
CA ARG A 102 -6.78 40.56 4.85
C ARG A 102 -7.94 39.83 4.13
N TYR A 103 -7.89 39.77 2.81
CA TYR A 103 -8.88 39.09 1.97
C TYR A 103 -8.34 37.84 1.31
N LEU A 104 -7.02 37.55 1.39
CA LEU A 104 -6.40 36.45 0.66
C LEU A 104 -5.64 35.51 1.61
N ASN A 105 -6.15 34.29 1.70
CA ASN A 105 -5.50 33.19 2.39
C ASN A 105 -5.05 32.12 1.39
N CYS A 106 -3.84 31.61 1.55
CA CYS A 106 -3.31 30.51 0.78
C CYS A 106 -2.97 29.36 1.74
N PHE A 107 -3.08 28.14 1.25
CA PHE A 107 -2.62 26.99 1.99
C PHE A 107 -1.85 26.01 1.08
N LEU A 108 -0.93 25.29 1.70
CA LEU A 108 -0.21 24.18 1.10
C LEU A 108 -0.29 22.99 2.05
N ASN A 109 -0.86 21.89 1.60
CA ASN A 109 -0.86 20.62 2.31
C ASN A 109 -0.04 19.63 1.50
N THR A 110 0.93 18.98 2.14
CA THR A 110 1.80 18.00 1.50
C THR A 110 1.91 16.79 2.40
N ASN A 111 1.76 15.60 1.83
CA ASN A 111 2.01 14.33 2.49
C ASN A 111 2.84 13.44 1.57
N VAL A 112 3.99 13.00 2.05
CA VAL A 112 4.90 12.09 1.34
C VAL A 112 5.14 10.87 2.21
N THR A 113 4.96 9.68 1.63
CA THR A 113 5.36 8.42 2.24
C THR A 113 6.31 7.70 1.29
N ILE A 114 7.47 7.28 1.80
CA ILE A 114 8.46 6.50 1.06
C ILE A 114 8.69 5.20 1.79
N ASP A 115 8.35 4.09 1.15
CA ASP A 115 8.57 2.74 1.64
C ASP A 115 9.76 2.12 0.91
N ARG A 116 10.66 1.52 1.65
CA ARG A 116 11.73 0.67 1.14
C ARG A 116 11.65 -0.67 1.83
N ILE A 117 11.35 -1.72 1.05
CA ILE A 117 11.22 -3.08 1.53
C ILE A 117 12.32 -3.90 0.88
N ASN A 118 13.15 -4.50 1.72
CA ASN A 118 14.08 -5.54 1.31
C ASN A 118 13.52 -6.88 1.82
N GLN A 119 13.51 -7.89 0.97
CA GLN A 119 13.05 -9.24 1.34
C GLN A 119 13.63 -10.29 0.41
N GLY A 120 13.42 -11.57 0.72
CA GLY A 120 13.69 -12.67 -0.20
C GLY A 120 12.85 -12.57 -1.48
N TYR A 121 13.25 -13.29 -2.51
CA TYR A 121 12.54 -13.33 -3.79
C TYR A 121 11.10 -13.80 -3.64
N ASN A 122 10.87 -14.79 -2.77
CA ASN A 122 9.54 -15.33 -2.50
C ASN A 122 8.79 -14.48 -1.47
N GLY A 123 7.48 -14.35 -1.65
CA GLY A 123 6.63 -13.60 -0.73
C GLY A 123 6.48 -14.28 0.63
N THR A 124 6.19 -13.50 1.66
CA THR A 124 5.94 -14.02 3.02
C THR A 124 4.85 -15.09 3.05
N GLY A 125 3.80 -14.97 2.20
CA GLY A 125 2.74 -15.97 2.10
C GLY A 125 3.24 -17.34 1.62
N ASP A 126 4.10 -17.37 0.62
CA ASP A 126 4.68 -18.61 0.07
C ASP A 126 5.59 -19.28 1.10
N ILE A 127 6.40 -18.47 1.80
CA ILE A 127 7.28 -18.98 2.88
C ILE A 127 6.45 -19.58 4.01
N MET A 128 5.42 -18.89 4.49
CA MET A 128 4.55 -19.39 5.56
C MET A 128 3.82 -20.68 5.15
N ASN A 129 3.29 -20.73 3.92
CA ASN A 129 2.66 -21.93 3.39
C ASN A 129 3.66 -23.10 3.35
N SER A 130 4.90 -22.85 2.94
CA SER A 130 5.95 -23.88 2.91
C SER A 130 6.28 -24.40 4.32
N ILE A 131 6.38 -23.52 5.32
CA ILE A 131 6.60 -23.92 6.73
C ILE A 131 5.51 -24.88 7.21
N TYR A 132 4.23 -24.56 6.97
CA TYR A 132 3.11 -25.37 7.42
C TYR A 132 2.93 -26.68 6.64
N GLN A 133 3.42 -26.75 5.41
CA GLN A 133 3.31 -27.96 4.57
C GLN A 133 4.45 -28.95 4.79
N MET A 134 5.58 -28.52 5.37
CA MET A 134 6.69 -29.43 5.65
C MET A 134 6.32 -30.45 6.72
N ALA A 135 6.53 -31.74 6.42
CA ALA A 135 6.35 -32.78 7.42
C ALA A 135 7.48 -32.73 8.47
N PRO A 136 7.17 -32.86 9.77
CA PRO A 136 8.18 -32.87 10.83
C PRO A 136 9.25 -33.98 10.69
N THR A 137 8.96 -34.99 9.89
CA THR A 137 9.83 -36.13 9.63
C THR A 137 10.87 -35.91 8.53
N VAL A 138 10.82 -34.74 7.82
CA VAL A 138 11.84 -34.39 6.83
C VAL A 138 13.13 -34.06 7.60
N PRO A 139 14.27 -34.64 7.23
CA PRO A 139 15.54 -34.30 7.87
C PRO A 139 15.93 -32.87 7.59
N GLY A 140 16.65 -32.25 8.52
CA GLY A 140 17.11 -30.86 8.65
C GLY A 140 17.13 -30.02 7.38
N PRO A 141 17.22 -28.68 7.45
CA PRO A 141 17.07 -27.88 6.25
C PRO A 141 18.27 -27.96 5.30
N ILE A 142 19.47 -28.26 5.83
CA ILE A 142 20.73 -28.36 5.09
C ILE A 142 21.57 -29.52 5.59
N THR A 143 22.46 -30.03 4.75
CA THR A 143 23.52 -30.95 5.12
C THR A 143 24.67 -30.21 5.81
N GLU A 144 25.64 -30.97 6.41
CA GLU A 144 26.83 -30.39 7.01
C GLU A 144 27.70 -29.59 6.01
N ASP A 145 27.65 -29.94 4.73
CA ASP A 145 28.34 -29.24 3.64
C ASP A 145 27.47 -28.12 3.01
N GLY A 146 26.35 -27.74 3.64
CA GLY A 146 25.53 -26.61 3.28
C GLY A 146 24.57 -26.82 2.09
N LYS A 147 24.36 -28.07 1.66
CA LYS A 147 23.41 -28.40 0.59
C LYS A 147 21.98 -28.38 1.10
N VAL A 148 21.08 -27.79 0.34
CA VAL A 148 19.65 -27.72 0.70
C VAL A 148 19.01 -29.11 0.60
N ILE A 149 18.45 -29.57 1.72
CA ILE A 149 17.75 -30.86 1.80
C ILE A 149 16.29 -30.65 1.39
N THR A 150 15.76 -31.64 0.67
CA THR A 150 14.34 -31.72 0.33
C THR A 150 13.88 -33.18 0.20
N ALA A 151 12.58 -33.39 0.04
CA ALA A 151 11.96 -34.65 -0.28
C ALA A 151 11.37 -34.63 -1.71
N GLU A 152 11.16 -35.79 -2.32
CA GLU A 152 10.63 -35.92 -3.69
C GLU A 152 9.29 -35.21 -3.91
N TYR A 153 8.49 -35.05 -2.88
CA TYR A 153 7.19 -34.37 -2.92
C TYR A 153 7.27 -32.87 -2.68
N ASN A 154 8.47 -32.29 -2.38
CA ASN A 154 8.65 -30.88 -2.05
C ASN A 154 9.80 -30.28 -2.87
N GLU A 155 9.51 -29.82 -4.05
CA GLU A 155 10.49 -29.22 -4.94
C GLU A 155 11.06 -27.90 -4.36
N TYR A 156 10.28 -27.16 -3.59
CA TYR A 156 10.67 -25.84 -3.06
C TYR A 156 10.68 -25.81 -1.51
N PRO A 157 11.73 -26.39 -0.88
CA PRO A 157 11.83 -26.43 0.58
C PRO A 157 11.99 -25.02 1.16
N THR A 158 11.43 -24.82 2.34
CA THR A 158 11.36 -23.51 3.04
C THR A 158 12.71 -22.82 3.16
N TYR A 159 13.76 -23.55 3.52
CA TYR A 159 15.11 -22.99 3.62
C TYR A 159 15.58 -22.36 2.30
N GLY A 160 15.34 -23.06 1.21
CA GLY A 160 15.70 -22.59 -0.12
C GLY A 160 14.88 -21.40 -0.57
N LEU A 161 13.56 -21.41 -0.29
CA LEU A 161 12.69 -20.28 -0.55
C LEU A 161 13.14 -19.01 0.18
N ILE A 162 13.59 -19.15 1.44
CA ILE A 162 14.08 -18.00 2.22
C ILE A 162 15.47 -17.57 1.73
N ASN A 163 16.43 -18.53 1.62
CA ASN A 163 17.85 -18.19 1.62
C ASN A 163 18.56 -18.35 0.26
N ARG A 164 17.97 -19.07 -0.69
CA ARG A 164 18.67 -19.47 -1.94
C ARG A 164 17.97 -19.04 -3.23
N SER A 165 16.74 -18.53 -3.15
CA SER A 165 15.94 -18.14 -4.33
C SER A 165 16.24 -16.74 -4.86
N GLY A 166 16.98 -15.91 -4.10
CA GLY A 166 17.28 -14.54 -4.48
C GLY A 166 16.65 -13.50 -3.56
N TYR A 167 16.46 -12.29 -4.11
CA TYR A 167 15.98 -11.14 -3.34
C TYR A 167 15.00 -10.27 -4.12
N SER A 168 14.30 -9.41 -3.39
CA SER A 168 13.42 -8.37 -3.90
C SER A 168 13.66 -7.07 -3.14
N HIS A 169 13.90 -5.98 -3.88
CA HIS A 169 13.96 -4.62 -3.35
C HIS A 169 12.79 -3.82 -3.90
N GLN A 170 11.84 -3.50 -3.06
CA GLN A 170 10.67 -2.72 -3.42
C GLN A 170 10.79 -1.30 -2.88
N THR A 171 10.46 -0.32 -3.73
CA THR A 171 10.33 1.10 -3.37
C THR A 171 8.93 1.56 -3.73
N GLY A 172 8.16 1.97 -2.72
CA GLY A 172 6.87 2.64 -2.87
C GLY A 172 7.01 4.12 -2.53
N ILE A 173 6.44 5.00 -3.34
CA ILE A 173 6.37 6.44 -3.07
C ILE A 173 4.93 6.88 -3.25
N ASN A 174 4.35 7.48 -2.21
CA ASN A 174 3.06 8.12 -2.27
C ASN A 174 3.25 9.61 -1.97
N LEU A 175 2.89 10.45 -2.91
CA LEU A 175 2.95 11.90 -2.83
C LEU A 175 1.54 12.47 -2.98
N ASN A 176 1.11 13.28 -2.01
CA ASN A 176 -0.12 14.06 -2.08
C ASN A 176 0.21 15.52 -1.81
N VAL A 177 -0.15 16.41 -2.72
CA VAL A 177 0.02 17.86 -2.59
C VAL A 177 -1.29 18.54 -2.92
N ALA A 178 -1.74 19.45 -2.07
CA ALA A 178 -2.84 20.34 -2.35
C ALA A 178 -2.42 21.77 -2.05
N TYR A 179 -2.47 22.62 -3.07
CA TYR A 179 -2.31 24.05 -2.94
C TYR A 179 -3.64 24.73 -3.19
N GLY A 180 -4.02 25.64 -2.32
CA GLY A 180 -5.26 26.39 -2.49
C GLY A 180 -5.16 27.83 -2.07
N MET A 181 -6.07 28.62 -2.63
CA MET A 181 -6.26 30.02 -2.32
C MET A 181 -7.74 30.28 -2.02
N ASN A 182 -8.01 31.11 -1.04
CA ASN A 182 -9.34 31.60 -0.70
C ASN A 182 -9.31 33.11 -0.69
N LEU A 183 -10.11 33.74 -1.56
CA LEU A 183 -10.25 35.18 -1.68
C LEU A 183 -11.64 35.61 -1.17
N ASP A 184 -11.64 36.36 -0.07
CA ASP A 184 -12.86 37.02 0.44
C ASP A 184 -13.16 38.25 -0.38
N LEU A 185 -14.32 38.22 -1.04
CA LEU A 185 -14.84 39.34 -1.84
C LEU A 185 -15.92 40.15 -1.10
N GLY A 186 -15.91 40.08 0.23
CA GLY A 186 -16.82 40.80 1.10
C GLY A 186 -16.79 42.34 0.90
N PHE A 187 -15.73 42.86 0.28
CA PHE A 187 -15.63 44.26 -0.14
C PHE A 187 -16.51 44.59 -1.37
N LEU A 188 -16.83 43.62 -2.21
CA LEU A 188 -17.78 43.76 -3.33
C LEU A 188 -19.20 43.53 -2.85
N THR A 189 -19.44 42.39 -2.20
CA THR A 189 -20.70 42.06 -1.55
C THR A 189 -20.46 41.12 -0.35
N LYS A 190 -21.10 41.45 0.78
CA LYS A 190 -20.92 40.66 2.02
C LYS A 190 -21.34 39.21 1.75
N GLY A 191 -20.45 38.28 2.15
CA GLY A 191 -20.69 36.83 2.06
C GLY A 191 -20.21 36.18 0.76
N LEU A 192 -19.63 36.95 -0.18
CA LEU A 192 -19.04 36.40 -1.40
C LEU A 192 -17.59 36.00 -1.16
N SER A 193 -17.21 34.83 -1.62
CA SER A 193 -15.84 34.38 -1.67
C SER A 193 -15.55 33.49 -2.89
N VAL A 194 -14.29 33.43 -3.27
CA VAL A 194 -13.80 32.54 -4.34
C VAL A 194 -12.68 31.68 -3.78
N LYS A 195 -12.74 30.38 -4.04
CA LYS A 195 -11.71 29.41 -3.63
C LYS A 195 -11.23 28.63 -4.84
N GLY A 196 -9.92 28.50 -4.97
CA GLY A 196 -9.28 27.64 -5.96
C GLY A 196 -8.38 26.63 -5.28
N ILE A 197 -8.38 25.39 -5.76
CA ILE A 197 -7.49 24.33 -5.28
C ILE A 197 -6.88 23.62 -6.48
N VAL A 198 -5.58 23.31 -6.40
CA VAL A 198 -4.88 22.39 -7.28
C VAL A 198 -4.42 21.24 -6.43
N GLY A 199 -4.86 20.03 -6.74
CA GLY A 199 -4.44 18.79 -6.11
C GLY A 199 -3.55 17.99 -7.05
N TYR A 200 -2.49 17.41 -6.51
CA TYR A 200 -1.64 16.46 -7.20
C TYR A 200 -1.39 15.25 -6.31
N GLU A 201 -1.70 14.06 -6.82
CA GLU A 201 -1.39 12.79 -6.19
C GLU A 201 -0.53 11.97 -7.15
N ALA A 202 0.56 11.40 -6.66
CA ALA A 202 1.39 10.48 -7.42
C ALA A 202 1.74 9.26 -6.58
N ASN A 203 1.60 8.08 -7.20
CA ASN A 203 1.99 6.80 -6.61
C ASN A 203 3.00 6.14 -7.54
N TYR A 204 4.11 5.74 -6.98
CA TYR A 204 5.15 4.97 -7.65
C TYR A 204 5.40 3.69 -6.88
N ASP A 205 5.39 2.55 -7.59
CA ASP A 205 5.77 1.25 -7.08
C ASP A 205 6.81 0.64 -8.02
N GLY A 206 8.05 0.53 -7.53
CA GLY A 206 9.15 -0.06 -8.26
C GLY A 206 9.74 -1.24 -7.51
N THR A 207 9.99 -2.35 -8.21
CA THR A 207 10.62 -3.54 -7.62
C THR A 207 11.77 -4.02 -8.50
N ILE A 208 12.91 -4.28 -7.88
CA ILE A 208 14.06 -4.94 -8.47
C ILE A 208 14.12 -6.34 -7.89
N TYR A 209 14.13 -7.34 -8.77
CA TYR A 209 14.25 -8.75 -8.40
C TYR A 209 15.60 -9.27 -8.83
N GLY A 210 16.22 -10.04 -7.96
CA GLY A 210 17.31 -10.93 -8.31
C GLY A 210 16.86 -12.35 -8.00
N SER A 211 16.62 -13.19 -9.01
CA SER A 211 16.20 -14.58 -8.84
C SER A 211 17.27 -15.53 -9.28
N THR A 212 17.37 -16.68 -8.63
CA THR A 212 18.26 -17.77 -9.00
C THR A 212 17.60 -19.10 -8.67
N ASP A 213 17.98 -20.14 -9.40
CA ASP A 213 17.69 -21.52 -9.00
C ASP A 213 18.86 -22.08 -8.19
N TYR A 214 18.62 -23.13 -7.45
CA TYR A 214 19.58 -23.79 -6.57
C TYR A 214 19.39 -25.31 -6.56
N ALA A 215 20.45 -26.05 -6.38
CA ALA A 215 20.41 -27.51 -6.29
C ALA A 215 19.77 -27.95 -4.97
N ARG A 216 18.96 -28.99 -5.02
CA ARG A 216 18.22 -29.59 -3.90
C ARG A 216 18.53 -31.09 -3.85
N TYR A 217 18.77 -31.58 -2.67
CA TYR A 217 19.29 -32.92 -2.44
C TYR A 217 18.38 -33.70 -1.47
N ALA A 218 18.33 -35.02 -1.65
CA ALA A 218 17.79 -35.90 -0.64
C ALA A 218 18.74 -35.95 0.58
N ALA A 219 18.24 -36.42 1.71
CA ALA A 219 19.02 -36.53 2.94
C ALA A 219 20.29 -37.43 2.80
N ASN A 220 20.29 -38.38 1.87
CA ASN A 220 21.44 -39.21 1.54
C ASN A 220 22.44 -38.51 0.59
N GLY A 221 22.22 -37.24 0.22
CA GLY A 221 23.07 -36.47 -0.64
C GLY A 221 22.84 -36.66 -2.14
N SER A 222 21.88 -37.49 -2.57
CA SER A 222 21.54 -37.63 -3.99
C SER A 222 20.80 -36.37 -4.48
N GLY A 223 21.13 -35.84 -5.67
CA GLY A 223 20.45 -34.71 -6.27
C GLY A 223 19.03 -35.07 -6.67
N LEU A 224 18.05 -34.24 -6.29
CA LEU A 224 16.63 -34.42 -6.63
C LEU A 224 16.14 -33.38 -7.63
N PHE A 225 16.39 -32.10 -7.38
CA PHE A 225 15.89 -31.00 -8.18
C PHE A 225 16.95 -29.94 -8.42
N GLY A 226 16.74 -29.14 -9.48
CA GLY A 226 17.61 -28.02 -9.82
C GLY A 226 18.92 -28.45 -10.49
N THR A 227 19.77 -27.48 -10.74
CA THR A 227 21.09 -27.73 -11.29
C THR A 227 22.11 -27.91 -10.17
N HIS A 228 23.09 -28.78 -10.37
CA HIS A 228 24.19 -29.00 -9.40
C HIS A 228 25.17 -27.83 -9.36
N THR A 229 25.00 -26.82 -10.18
CA THR A 229 25.81 -25.60 -10.25
C THR A 229 24.98 -24.42 -9.79
N THR A 230 25.56 -23.52 -8.99
CA THR A 230 24.93 -22.25 -8.63
C THR A 230 24.77 -21.41 -9.90
N LEU A 231 23.55 -21.07 -10.24
CA LEU A 231 23.26 -20.17 -11.35
C LEU A 231 23.47 -18.71 -10.92
N PRO A 232 23.97 -17.84 -11.84
CA PRO A 232 24.03 -16.42 -11.57
C PRO A 232 22.61 -15.84 -11.37
N LEU A 233 22.52 -14.75 -10.61
CA LEU A 233 21.25 -14.04 -10.40
C LEU A 233 20.72 -13.50 -11.75
N SER A 234 19.48 -13.84 -12.06
CA SER A 234 18.70 -13.20 -13.11
C SER A 234 18.06 -11.95 -12.55
N LEU A 235 18.42 -10.79 -13.14
CA LEU A 235 17.91 -9.49 -12.67
C LEU A 235 16.73 -9.04 -13.52
N SER A 236 15.66 -8.61 -12.87
CA SER A 236 14.51 -7.99 -13.51
C SER A 236 14.03 -6.79 -12.71
N LYS A 237 13.35 -5.86 -13.40
CA LYS A 237 12.80 -4.66 -12.79
C LYS A 237 11.38 -4.44 -13.28
N THR A 238 10.49 -4.13 -12.36
CA THR A 238 9.14 -3.60 -12.65
C THR A 238 9.02 -2.21 -12.06
N ALA A 239 8.27 -1.34 -12.73
CA ALA A 239 7.96 -0.02 -12.22
C ALA A 239 6.58 0.40 -12.74
N ASN A 240 5.72 0.82 -11.82
CA ASN A 240 4.40 1.35 -12.12
C ASN A 240 4.29 2.76 -11.55
N MET A 241 3.71 3.64 -12.31
CA MET A 241 3.43 5.01 -11.89
C MET A 241 1.98 5.36 -12.21
N ARG A 242 1.31 5.99 -11.26
CA ARG A 242 -0.01 6.56 -11.41
C ARG A 242 0.01 7.96 -10.83
N TYR A 243 -0.61 8.91 -11.52
CA TYR A 243 -0.84 10.24 -10.96
C TYR A 243 -2.24 10.74 -11.26
N PHE A 244 -2.69 11.62 -10.38
CA PHE A 244 -3.90 12.43 -10.53
C PHE A 244 -3.52 13.88 -10.39
N ILE A 245 -4.04 14.71 -11.28
CA ILE A 245 -4.03 16.15 -11.11
C ILE A 245 -5.46 16.63 -11.16
N ASN A 246 -5.87 17.45 -10.20
CA ASN A 246 -7.21 18.01 -10.18
C ASN A 246 -7.19 19.52 -9.94
N PHE A 247 -8.15 20.20 -10.54
CA PHE A 247 -8.45 21.59 -10.34
C PHE A 247 -9.85 21.72 -9.77
N GLN A 248 -9.98 22.49 -8.70
CA GLN A 248 -11.27 22.79 -8.09
C GLN A 248 -11.39 24.30 -7.95
N GLY A 249 -12.48 24.84 -8.45
CA GLY A 249 -12.83 26.26 -8.29
C GLY A 249 -14.20 26.39 -7.66
N PHE A 250 -14.36 27.32 -6.73
CA PHE A 250 -15.62 27.59 -6.04
C PHE A 250 -15.90 29.08 -6.03
N ILE A 251 -17.13 29.44 -6.31
CA ILE A 251 -17.69 30.78 -6.01
C ILE A 251 -18.77 30.53 -4.97
N ASN A 252 -18.60 31.05 -3.76
CA ASN A 252 -19.51 30.85 -2.65
C ASN A 252 -20.17 32.18 -2.26
N TYR A 253 -21.43 32.11 -1.93
CA TYR A 253 -22.19 33.22 -1.40
C TYR A 253 -23.00 32.77 -0.18
N ASN A 254 -22.73 33.37 0.98
CA ASN A 254 -23.51 33.10 2.19
C ASN A 254 -23.85 34.41 2.87
N ARG A 255 -25.17 34.68 3.03
CA ARG A 255 -25.62 35.92 3.63
C ARG A 255 -27.00 35.77 4.29
N ILE A 256 -27.14 36.46 5.42
CA ILE A 256 -28.43 36.64 6.10
C ILE A 256 -28.89 38.09 5.88
N PHE A 257 -30.07 38.26 5.31
CA PHE A 257 -30.72 39.54 5.08
C PHE A 257 -31.84 39.76 6.11
N GLY A 258 -31.86 40.97 6.70
CA GLY A 258 -32.91 41.33 7.66
C GLY A 258 -33.08 40.43 8.85
N GLY A 259 -32.04 39.60 9.17
CA GLY A 259 -32.06 38.67 10.28
C GLY A 259 -32.94 37.43 10.09
N LYS A 260 -33.66 37.31 8.96
CA LYS A 260 -34.62 36.23 8.71
C LYS A 260 -34.40 35.47 7.41
N HIS A 261 -33.79 36.07 6.43
CA HIS A 261 -33.63 35.50 5.10
C HIS A 261 -32.18 35.00 4.94
N GLU A 262 -31.98 33.72 5.03
CA GLU A 262 -30.71 33.07 4.83
C GLU A 262 -30.58 32.65 3.36
N VAL A 263 -29.49 33.02 2.71
CA VAL A 263 -29.12 32.55 1.38
C VAL A 263 -27.73 31.91 1.46
N ASP A 264 -27.63 30.66 1.07
CA ASP A 264 -26.39 29.91 0.88
C ASP A 264 -26.36 29.38 -0.53
N ALA A 265 -25.33 29.72 -1.29
CA ALA A 265 -25.19 29.30 -2.66
C ALA A 265 -23.75 29.09 -3.04
N PHE A 266 -23.48 28.11 -3.89
CA PHE A 266 -22.20 27.99 -4.56
C PHE A 266 -22.32 27.49 -6.00
N VAL A 267 -21.32 27.83 -6.79
CA VAL A 267 -21.02 27.16 -8.04
C VAL A 267 -19.60 26.64 -7.94
N SER A 268 -19.40 25.37 -8.31
CA SER A 268 -18.08 24.77 -8.32
C SER A 268 -17.77 24.14 -9.67
N TYR A 269 -16.51 24.25 -10.04
CA TYR A 269 -15.91 23.59 -11.18
C TYR A 269 -14.88 22.59 -10.67
N PHE A 270 -14.94 21.35 -11.16
CA PHE A 270 -13.99 20.29 -10.87
C PHE A 270 -13.51 19.70 -12.20
N ASN A 271 -12.20 19.59 -12.34
CA ASN A 271 -11.58 18.86 -13.44
C ASN A 271 -10.52 17.94 -12.85
N GLU A 272 -10.53 16.69 -13.28
CA GLU A 272 -9.57 15.67 -12.87
C GLU A 272 -8.98 14.99 -14.10
N ASN A 273 -7.66 14.91 -14.14
CA ASN A 273 -6.91 14.12 -15.09
C ASN A 273 -6.16 13.03 -14.33
N MET A 274 -6.36 11.78 -14.74
CA MET A 274 -5.69 10.62 -14.19
C MET A 274 -4.88 9.92 -15.27
N MET A 275 -3.65 9.53 -14.97
CA MET A 275 -2.83 8.66 -15.81
C MET A 275 -2.34 7.47 -15.01
N LYS A 276 -2.46 6.28 -15.60
CA LYS A 276 -1.88 5.03 -15.12
C LYS A 276 -0.83 4.56 -16.10
N ASN A 277 0.18 3.85 -15.61
CA ASN A 277 1.21 3.23 -16.44
C ASN A 277 0.58 2.32 -17.51
N GLY A 278 0.90 2.60 -18.78
CA GLY A 278 0.42 1.78 -19.91
C GLY A 278 -1.05 1.95 -20.31
N ASP A 279 -1.77 2.90 -19.72
CA ASP A 279 -3.17 3.17 -20.03
C ASP A 279 -3.34 4.57 -20.65
N LEU A 280 -4.50 4.80 -21.30
CA LEU A 280 -4.85 6.12 -21.79
C LEU A 280 -5.19 7.05 -20.61
N PRO A 281 -4.90 8.35 -20.72
CA PRO A 281 -5.35 9.33 -19.73
C PRO A 281 -6.86 9.28 -19.57
N TYR A 282 -7.32 9.52 -18.37
CA TYR A 282 -8.73 9.63 -18.02
C TYR A 282 -9.04 11.04 -17.54
N ASP A 283 -10.02 11.66 -18.17
CA ASP A 283 -10.49 13.00 -17.80
C ASP A 283 -11.93 12.97 -17.30
N ARG A 284 -12.16 13.70 -16.21
CA ARG A 284 -13.49 13.97 -15.68
C ARG A 284 -13.65 15.45 -15.43
N LEU A 285 -14.83 15.95 -15.80
CA LEU A 285 -15.22 17.34 -15.59
C LEU A 285 -16.60 17.40 -14.94
N SER A 286 -16.72 18.17 -13.86
CA SER A 286 -17.99 18.40 -13.18
C SER A 286 -18.20 19.89 -12.94
N LEU A 287 -19.40 20.36 -13.24
CA LEU A 287 -19.91 21.64 -12.83
C LEU A 287 -21.06 21.40 -11.86
N MET A 288 -20.96 21.91 -10.65
CA MET A 288 -21.99 21.77 -9.61
C MET A 288 -22.52 23.14 -9.19
N GLY A 289 -23.80 23.22 -8.92
CA GLY A 289 -24.41 24.39 -8.33
C GLY A 289 -25.36 24.01 -7.20
N HIS A 290 -25.37 24.85 -6.21
CA HIS A 290 -26.17 24.73 -5.01
C HIS A 290 -26.79 26.07 -4.66
N VAL A 291 -28.07 26.09 -4.32
CA VAL A 291 -28.76 27.26 -3.76
C VAL A 291 -29.69 26.77 -2.66
N LYS A 292 -29.50 27.27 -1.46
CA LYS A 292 -30.38 27.08 -0.31
C LYS A 292 -30.93 28.43 0.14
N TYR A 293 -32.23 28.51 0.31
CA TYR A 293 -32.89 29.63 0.94
C TYR A 293 -33.58 29.20 2.21
N GLY A 294 -33.33 29.91 3.31
CA GLY A 294 -33.99 29.72 4.60
C GLY A 294 -34.79 30.95 5.02
N TYR A 295 -35.94 30.75 5.63
CA TYR A 295 -36.74 31.83 6.18
C TYR A 295 -36.98 31.57 7.68
N ASP A 296 -36.64 32.55 8.50
CA ASP A 296 -36.80 32.59 9.97
C ASP A 296 -36.27 31.34 10.69
N SER A 297 -35.25 30.68 10.10
CA SER A 297 -34.69 29.40 10.54
C SER A 297 -35.70 28.26 10.69
N ARG A 298 -36.85 28.35 9.98
CA ARG A 298 -37.94 27.39 10.04
C ARG A 298 -38.26 26.72 8.73
N TYR A 299 -38.20 27.46 7.64
CA TYR A 299 -38.57 26.98 6.32
C TYR A 299 -37.34 27.04 5.42
N TYR A 300 -37.09 25.95 4.73
CA TYR A 300 -35.96 25.84 3.82
C TYR A 300 -36.41 25.30 2.48
N ILE A 301 -35.84 25.85 1.42
CA ILE A 301 -35.88 25.28 0.08
C ILE A 301 -34.46 25.22 -0.47
N GLN A 302 -34.11 24.12 -1.11
CA GLN A 302 -32.81 23.88 -1.67
C GLN A 302 -32.93 23.31 -3.07
N GLY A 303 -32.09 23.81 -3.97
CA GLY A 303 -31.92 23.25 -5.31
C GLY A 303 -30.45 22.98 -5.57
N ASP A 304 -30.17 21.79 -6.08
CA ASP A 304 -28.82 21.37 -6.47
C ASP A 304 -28.83 20.90 -7.91
N PHE A 305 -27.74 21.10 -8.61
CA PHE A 305 -27.51 20.45 -9.88
C PHE A 305 -26.04 20.04 -10.03
N THR A 306 -25.83 18.95 -10.76
CA THR A 306 -24.52 18.53 -11.24
C THR A 306 -24.59 18.27 -12.72
N TYR A 307 -23.66 18.86 -13.47
CA TYR A 307 -23.40 18.57 -14.88
C TYR A 307 -22.04 17.87 -14.94
N ASP A 308 -22.06 16.55 -15.07
CA ASP A 308 -20.90 15.69 -14.95
C ASP A 308 -20.60 14.98 -16.27
N GLY A 309 -19.32 14.83 -16.58
CA GLY A 309 -18.89 14.21 -17.81
C GLY A 309 -17.51 13.58 -17.75
N THR A 310 -17.31 12.60 -18.63
CA THR A 310 -16.05 11.89 -18.80
C THR A 310 -15.85 11.52 -20.28
N GLU A 311 -14.60 11.50 -20.72
CA GLU A 311 -14.26 11.07 -22.08
C GLU A 311 -14.47 9.58 -22.32
N GLN A 312 -14.70 8.76 -21.31
CA GLN A 312 -14.97 7.32 -21.47
C GLN A 312 -16.22 7.00 -22.30
N PHE A 313 -17.10 7.98 -22.43
CA PHE A 313 -18.27 7.87 -23.30
C PHE A 313 -18.02 8.51 -24.68
N LYS A 314 -18.70 7.98 -25.70
CA LYS A 314 -18.60 8.53 -27.05
C LYS A 314 -19.07 10.00 -27.11
N PRO A 315 -18.53 10.84 -28.01
CA PRO A 315 -19.00 12.18 -28.24
C PRO A 315 -20.53 12.28 -28.34
N GLY A 316 -21.12 13.29 -27.69
CA GLY A 316 -22.57 13.47 -27.58
C GLY A 316 -23.24 12.83 -26.37
N ASN A 317 -22.59 11.83 -25.73
CA ASN A 317 -23.08 11.18 -24.51
C ASN A 317 -22.16 11.35 -23.30
N ARG A 318 -21.13 12.20 -23.42
CA ARG A 318 -20.11 12.39 -22.39
C ARG A 318 -20.63 13.10 -21.16
N PHE A 319 -21.62 13.99 -21.31
CA PHE A 319 -22.11 14.82 -20.23
C PHE A 319 -23.58 14.53 -19.91
N LYS A 320 -23.93 14.54 -18.62
CA LYS A 320 -25.29 14.40 -18.12
C LYS A 320 -25.59 15.41 -17.02
N PHE A 321 -26.85 15.80 -16.94
CA PHE A 321 -27.35 16.76 -15.96
C PHE A 321 -28.19 16.03 -14.90
N PHE A 322 -27.90 16.32 -13.63
CA PHE A 322 -28.53 15.69 -12.48
C PHE A 322 -29.06 16.76 -11.52
N PRO A 323 -30.34 17.14 -11.63
CA PRO A 323 -30.94 18.09 -10.70
C PRO A 323 -31.53 17.42 -9.46
N THR A 324 -31.55 18.13 -8.32
CA THR A 324 -32.22 17.75 -7.08
C THR A 324 -32.89 18.96 -6.47
N VAL A 325 -34.08 18.77 -5.90
CA VAL A 325 -34.82 19.81 -5.14
C VAL A 325 -35.30 19.22 -3.84
N SER A 326 -35.19 19.97 -2.74
CA SER A 326 -35.70 19.59 -1.42
C SER A 326 -36.32 20.79 -0.72
N ALA A 327 -37.25 20.52 0.21
CA ALA A 327 -37.86 21.53 1.06
C ALA A 327 -38.05 20.93 2.47
N ALA A 328 -37.91 21.77 3.50
CA ALA A 328 -38.08 21.40 4.92
C ALA A 328 -38.73 22.55 5.71
#